data_aa4adce4ffc287bd34784237f58fda92
#
_entry.id   aa4adce4ffc287bd34784237f58fda92
#
_cell.length_a   1.000
_cell.length_b   1.000
_cell.length_c   1.000
_cell.angle_alpha   90.00
_cell.angle_beta   90.00
_cell.angle_gamma   90.00
#
_symmetry.space_group_name_H-M   'P 1'
#
loop_
_entity.id
_entity.type
_entity.pdbx_description
1 polymer ?
#
loop_
_entity_poly.entity_id
_entity_poly.type
_entity_poly.pdbx_seq_one_letter_code
_entity_poly.pdbx_strand_id
1 'polypeptide(L)'
;MRRWYVSDFTLREIKQLDAGSWFNPKFKGARVPTFQEAIELMRGKAGLYPETKAPEVYGRFGFDMERLLVAALRRNHLGTRRAERHTPVIIQSFSPESLKKLSGMLNPKLPLVLLINEQMRTRWLTPAGLLEMKQFATGIGPAKALLDKDAVRQAHAAGLSVTPYTFRSSNTGQFKTVKEEMGYYLYELGVDALFTDNPDLFPREP
;
A
#
# COMPACT_ATOMS: atom_id res chain seq x y z
N MET A 1 8.63 -27.84 8.99
CA MET A 1 9.12 -27.23 7.73
C MET A 1 9.83 -25.93 8.07
N ARG A 2 11.07 -25.69 7.62
CA ARG A 2 11.80 -24.43 7.87
C ARG A 2 11.11 -23.27 7.15
N ARG A 3 10.87 -22.18 7.85
CA ARG A 3 10.33 -20.94 7.26
C ARG A 3 11.49 -20.12 6.71
N TRP A 4 11.43 -19.73 5.45
CA TRP A 4 12.42 -18.89 4.80
C TRP A 4 11.97 -17.44 4.79
N TYR A 5 12.92 -16.51 4.98
CA TYR A 5 12.71 -15.07 4.88
C TYR A 5 13.54 -14.50 3.74
N VAL A 6 13.12 -13.37 3.19
CA VAL A 6 13.88 -12.69 2.13
C VAL A 6 15.30 -12.36 2.59
N SER A 7 15.47 -12.06 3.87
CA SER A 7 16.76 -11.79 4.51
C SER A 7 17.70 -12.99 4.61
N ASP A 8 17.22 -14.21 4.35
CA ASP A 8 18.07 -15.43 4.32
C ASP A 8 18.85 -15.55 3.00
N PHE A 9 18.58 -14.68 2.03
CA PHE A 9 19.13 -14.74 0.68
C PHE A 9 19.85 -13.46 0.31
N THR A 10 20.90 -13.60 -0.50
CA THR A 10 21.55 -12.47 -1.16
C THR A 10 20.67 -11.91 -2.29
N LEU A 11 20.88 -10.64 -2.64
CA LEU A 11 20.20 -10.05 -3.80
C LEU A 11 20.45 -10.86 -5.08
N ARG A 12 21.65 -11.39 -5.27
CA ARG A 12 21.99 -12.22 -6.43
C ARG A 12 21.13 -13.48 -6.52
N GLU A 13 20.87 -14.15 -5.39
CA GLU A 13 20.00 -15.33 -5.32
C GLU A 13 18.53 -14.94 -5.59
N ILE A 14 18.03 -13.87 -4.98
CA ILE A 14 16.67 -13.35 -5.25
C ILE A 14 16.49 -13.04 -6.73
N LYS A 15 17.50 -12.44 -7.37
CA LYS A 15 17.47 -12.12 -8.81
C LYS A 15 17.48 -13.36 -9.73
N GLN A 16 17.77 -14.55 -9.23
CA GLN A 16 17.68 -15.79 -10.00
C GLN A 16 16.26 -16.39 -10.00
N LEU A 17 15.40 -15.97 -9.08
CA LEU A 17 14.03 -16.48 -8.99
C LEU A 17 13.20 -16.03 -10.20
N ASP A 18 12.37 -16.94 -10.70
CA ASP A 18 11.34 -16.61 -11.69
C ASP A 18 10.11 -16.07 -10.96
N ALA A 19 9.86 -14.79 -11.12
CA ALA A 19 8.75 -14.09 -10.48
C ALA A 19 7.49 -14.02 -11.37
N GLY A 20 7.51 -14.60 -12.58
CA GLY A 20 6.44 -14.45 -13.55
C GLY A 20 5.69 -15.72 -13.90
N SER A 21 6.36 -16.87 -14.01
CA SER A 21 5.77 -18.13 -14.49
C SER A 21 4.58 -18.62 -13.64
N TRP A 22 4.57 -18.33 -12.36
CA TRP A 22 3.46 -18.71 -11.45
C TRP A 22 2.14 -18.00 -11.83
N PHE A 23 2.24 -16.80 -12.39
CA PHE A 23 1.07 -16.04 -12.82
C PHE A 23 0.61 -16.46 -14.22
N ASN A 24 1.54 -16.50 -15.18
CA ASN A 24 1.26 -16.98 -16.53
C ASN A 24 2.58 -17.38 -17.21
N PRO A 25 2.63 -18.52 -17.96
CA PRO A 25 3.83 -18.97 -18.66
C PRO A 25 4.48 -17.94 -19.60
N LYS A 26 3.68 -16.99 -20.14
CA LYS A 26 4.21 -15.92 -21.00
C LYS A 26 5.18 -14.97 -20.27
N PHE A 27 5.14 -14.94 -18.94
CA PHE A 27 6.01 -14.13 -18.11
C PHE A 27 7.22 -14.90 -17.56
N LYS A 28 7.49 -16.09 -18.09
CA LYS A 28 8.67 -16.88 -17.71
C LYS A 28 9.95 -16.06 -17.81
N GLY A 29 10.75 -16.11 -16.75
CA GLY A 29 12.02 -15.39 -16.67
C GLY A 29 11.92 -13.95 -16.16
N ALA A 30 10.72 -13.44 -15.87
CA ALA A 30 10.59 -12.19 -15.14
C ALA A 30 11.28 -12.27 -13.78
N ARG A 31 12.08 -11.25 -13.42
CA ARG A 31 12.87 -11.24 -12.19
C ARG A 31 12.20 -10.38 -11.11
N VAL A 32 12.46 -10.71 -9.85
CA VAL A 32 12.03 -9.87 -8.72
C VAL A 32 12.73 -8.51 -8.85
N PRO A 33 12.00 -7.39 -8.98
CA PRO A 33 12.61 -6.06 -9.06
C PRO A 33 13.11 -5.62 -7.66
N THR A 34 14.19 -4.85 -7.63
CA THR A 34 14.54 -4.06 -6.46
C THR A 34 13.64 -2.84 -6.38
N PHE A 35 13.55 -2.22 -5.20
CA PHE A 35 12.81 -0.96 -5.06
C PHE A 35 13.42 0.16 -5.94
N GLN A 36 14.74 0.16 -6.14
CA GLN A 36 15.40 1.10 -7.04
C GLN A 36 14.94 0.94 -8.50
N GLU A 37 14.89 -0.29 -9.01
CA GLU A 37 14.39 -0.59 -10.36
C GLU A 37 12.90 -0.19 -10.51
N ALA A 38 12.09 -0.42 -9.47
CA ALA A 38 10.70 0.03 -9.47
C ALA A 38 10.60 1.57 -9.52
N ILE A 39 11.41 2.29 -8.76
CA ILE A 39 11.47 3.77 -8.81
C ILE A 39 11.84 4.26 -10.21
N GLU A 40 12.87 3.67 -10.83
CA GLU A 40 13.34 4.06 -12.16
C GLU A 40 12.27 3.83 -13.24
N LEU A 41 11.56 2.70 -13.16
CA LEU A 41 10.48 2.37 -14.08
C LEU A 41 9.29 3.35 -13.97
N MET A 42 8.92 3.72 -12.74
CA MET A 42 7.72 4.51 -12.46
C MET A 42 7.95 6.03 -12.54
N ARG A 43 9.19 6.47 -12.40
CA ARG A 43 9.55 7.90 -12.36
C ARG A 43 8.97 8.68 -13.54
N GLY A 44 8.18 9.72 -13.23
CA GLY A 44 7.53 10.58 -14.21
C GLY A 44 6.35 9.94 -14.97
N LYS A 45 6.00 8.69 -14.66
CA LYS A 45 4.89 7.97 -15.30
C LYS A 45 3.74 7.72 -14.35
N ALA A 46 4.06 7.42 -13.08
CA ALA A 46 3.05 7.17 -12.05
C ALA A 46 3.62 7.45 -10.65
N GLY A 47 2.74 7.50 -9.65
CA GLY A 47 3.11 7.56 -8.24
C GLY A 47 3.66 6.22 -7.74
N LEU A 48 4.24 6.28 -6.53
CA LEU A 48 4.72 5.12 -5.80
C LEU A 48 3.89 4.94 -4.53
N TYR A 49 3.50 3.70 -4.23
CA TYR A 49 2.75 3.37 -3.02
C TYR A 49 3.40 2.19 -2.30
N PRO A 50 4.66 2.34 -1.81
CA PRO A 50 5.38 1.25 -1.17
C PRO A 50 4.77 0.85 0.18
N GLU A 51 4.85 -0.45 0.48
CA GLU A 51 4.46 -1.03 1.76
C GLU A 51 5.71 -1.42 2.57
N THR A 52 5.79 -0.99 3.85
CA THR A 52 6.68 -1.62 4.83
C THR A 52 5.99 -2.87 5.38
N LYS A 53 6.32 -4.03 4.78
CA LYS A 53 5.65 -5.30 5.07
C LYS A 53 6.34 -6.05 6.20
N ALA A 54 5.61 -6.30 7.29
CA ALA A 54 6.07 -7.01 8.47
C ALA A 54 7.43 -6.48 9.01
N PRO A 55 7.59 -5.15 9.21
CA PRO A 55 8.87 -4.56 9.62
C PRO A 55 9.39 -5.10 10.95
N GLU A 56 8.51 -5.49 11.87
CA GLU A 56 8.86 -6.08 13.16
C GLU A 56 9.57 -7.43 13.02
N VAL A 57 9.22 -8.20 11.99
CA VAL A 57 9.87 -9.49 11.69
C VAL A 57 11.31 -9.24 11.27
N TYR A 58 11.53 -8.31 10.35
CA TYR A 58 12.86 -7.99 9.84
C TYR A 58 13.72 -7.21 10.86
N GLY A 59 13.08 -6.42 11.73
CA GLY A 59 13.74 -5.76 12.86
C GLY A 59 14.45 -6.74 13.79
N ARG A 60 13.90 -7.95 14.00
CA ARG A 60 14.55 -9.01 14.79
C ARG A 60 15.84 -9.54 14.17
N PHE A 61 16.01 -9.37 12.87
CA PHE A 61 17.24 -9.71 12.13
C PHE A 61 18.18 -8.51 11.93
N GLY A 62 17.92 -7.38 12.61
CA GLY A 62 18.74 -6.18 12.53
C GLY A 62 18.46 -5.26 11.35
N PHE A 63 17.39 -5.50 10.56
CA PHE A 63 17.02 -4.64 9.44
C PHE A 63 16.05 -3.55 9.88
N ASP A 64 16.42 -2.30 9.63
CA ASP A 64 15.56 -1.13 9.82
C ASP A 64 14.90 -0.76 8.48
N MET A 65 13.71 -1.33 8.22
CA MET A 65 13.01 -1.18 6.95
C MET A 65 12.62 0.27 6.69
N GLU A 66 12.23 1.02 7.70
CA GLU A 66 11.84 2.42 7.58
C GLU A 66 13.04 3.29 7.18
N ARG A 67 14.21 3.07 7.79
CA ARG A 67 15.44 3.77 7.39
C ARG A 67 15.85 3.44 5.97
N LEU A 68 15.77 2.18 5.58
CA LEU A 68 16.05 1.74 4.20
C LEU A 68 15.13 2.42 3.20
N LEU A 69 13.82 2.47 3.47
CA LEU A 69 12.84 3.14 2.63
C LEU A 69 13.13 4.65 2.52
N VAL A 70 13.28 5.33 3.66
CA VAL A 70 13.57 6.77 3.67
C VAL A 70 14.89 7.10 2.97
N ALA A 71 15.93 6.28 3.16
CA ALA A 71 17.21 6.44 2.45
C ALA A 71 17.05 6.27 0.92
N ALA A 72 16.24 5.30 0.48
CA ALA A 72 15.96 5.10 -0.95
C ALA A 72 15.19 6.30 -1.56
N LEU A 73 14.17 6.80 -0.86
CA LEU A 73 13.43 7.99 -1.29
C LEU A 73 14.32 9.22 -1.39
N ARG A 74 15.16 9.47 -0.39
CA ARG A 74 16.10 10.62 -0.37
C ARG A 74 17.13 10.54 -1.49
N ARG A 75 17.77 9.37 -1.73
CA ARG A 75 18.72 9.18 -2.83
C ARG A 75 18.09 9.48 -4.19
N ASN A 76 16.82 9.22 -4.33
CA ASN A 76 16.07 9.43 -5.56
C ASN A 76 15.40 10.79 -5.64
N HIS A 77 15.62 11.67 -4.66
CA HIS A 77 14.98 12.98 -4.54
C HIS A 77 13.44 12.93 -4.54
N LEU A 78 12.87 11.81 -4.10
CA LEU A 78 11.43 11.61 -3.94
C LEU A 78 10.93 12.21 -2.61
N GLY A 79 9.64 12.52 -2.54
CA GLY A 79 9.06 13.20 -1.39
C GLY A 79 9.39 14.70 -1.33
N THR A 80 9.83 15.29 -2.43
CA THR A 80 10.00 16.75 -2.57
C THR A 80 8.81 17.33 -3.31
N ARG A 81 8.49 18.62 -3.08
CA ARG A 81 7.40 19.32 -3.82
C ARG A 81 7.51 19.20 -5.34
N ARG A 82 8.73 19.15 -5.85
CA ARG A 82 8.99 18.98 -7.30
C ARG A 82 8.65 17.54 -7.75
N ALA A 83 9.03 16.54 -6.98
CA ALA A 83 8.78 15.14 -7.31
C ALA A 83 7.29 14.79 -7.21
N GLU A 84 6.56 15.37 -6.26
CA GLU A 84 5.12 15.15 -6.05
C GLU A 84 4.27 15.41 -7.29
N ARG A 85 4.69 16.31 -8.16
CA ARG A 85 3.98 16.62 -9.42
C ARG A 85 4.09 15.52 -10.48
N HIS A 86 5.10 14.69 -10.41
CA HIS A 86 5.42 13.70 -11.46
C HIS A 86 5.50 12.27 -10.94
N THR A 87 5.87 12.10 -9.67
CA THR A 87 6.01 10.80 -9.01
C THR A 87 5.64 10.96 -7.54
N PRO A 88 4.35 11.17 -7.21
CA PRO A 88 3.90 11.28 -5.84
C PRO A 88 4.20 9.99 -5.08
N VAL A 89 4.42 10.11 -3.77
CA VAL A 89 4.71 8.96 -2.90
C VAL A 89 3.71 8.93 -1.76
N ILE A 90 3.04 7.80 -1.61
CA ILE A 90 2.21 7.46 -0.44
C ILE A 90 2.82 6.19 0.15
N ILE A 91 2.98 6.11 1.47
CA ILE A 91 3.55 4.94 2.13
C ILE A 91 2.48 4.24 2.94
N GLN A 92 2.47 2.91 2.91
CA GLN A 92 1.50 2.12 3.65
C GLN A 92 2.16 1.05 4.52
N SER A 93 1.45 0.63 5.55
CA SER A 93 1.86 -0.48 6.41
C SER A 93 0.68 -1.04 7.19
N PHE A 94 0.74 -2.34 7.52
CA PHE A 94 -0.11 -2.94 8.57
C PHE A 94 0.40 -2.64 9.97
N SER A 95 1.61 -2.07 10.12
CA SER A 95 2.23 -1.75 11.39
C SER A 95 2.01 -0.28 11.75
N PRO A 96 1.19 0.02 12.78
CA PRO A 96 1.07 1.39 13.30
C PRO A 96 2.41 1.94 13.79
N GLU A 97 3.26 1.09 14.39
CA GLU A 97 4.56 1.50 14.91
C GLU A 97 5.53 1.90 13.77
N SER A 98 5.50 1.17 12.65
CA SER A 98 6.25 1.56 11.46
C SER A 98 5.81 2.93 10.93
N LEU A 99 4.50 3.18 10.85
CA LEU A 99 3.98 4.48 10.41
C LEU A 99 4.31 5.62 11.38
N LYS A 100 4.21 5.41 12.69
CA LYS A 100 4.65 6.39 13.71
C LYS A 100 6.13 6.73 13.54
N LYS A 101 6.98 5.72 13.35
CA LYS A 101 8.42 5.90 13.10
C LYS A 101 8.68 6.68 11.82
N LEU A 102 8.02 6.31 10.71
CA LEU A 102 8.11 7.02 9.43
C LEU A 102 7.62 8.48 9.56
N SER A 103 6.52 8.72 10.27
CA SER A 103 6.02 10.08 10.53
C SER A 103 7.04 10.97 11.22
N GLY A 104 7.87 10.41 12.11
CA GLY A 104 8.97 11.12 12.76
C GLY A 104 10.20 11.35 11.86
N MET A 105 10.43 10.48 10.87
CA MET A 105 11.62 10.50 10.02
C MET A 105 11.47 11.31 8.72
N LEU A 106 10.23 11.50 8.24
CA LEU A 106 9.94 12.15 6.97
C LEU A 106 9.88 13.67 7.11
N ASN A 107 10.71 14.35 6.31
CA ASN A 107 10.68 15.79 6.14
C ASN A 107 11.04 16.13 4.68
N PRO A 108 10.12 16.68 3.86
CA PRO A 108 8.72 17.00 4.20
C PRO A 108 7.87 15.76 4.51
N LYS A 109 6.73 15.97 5.16
CA LYS A 109 5.77 14.90 5.45
C LYS A 109 5.20 14.32 4.16
N LEU A 110 5.15 13.01 4.09
CA LEU A 110 4.48 12.26 3.03
C LEU A 110 3.17 11.65 3.56
N PRO A 111 2.17 11.42 2.70
CA PRO A 111 0.98 10.67 3.09
C PRO A 111 1.34 9.26 3.60
N LEU A 112 0.78 8.90 4.74
CA LEU A 112 0.94 7.59 5.37
C LEU A 112 -0.43 6.93 5.53
N VAL A 113 -0.56 5.66 5.18
CA VAL A 113 -1.82 4.91 5.20
C VAL A 113 -1.69 3.68 6.07
N LEU A 114 -2.55 3.54 7.08
CA LEU A 114 -2.63 2.33 7.88
C LEU A 114 -3.51 1.29 7.16
N LEU A 115 -2.91 0.17 6.78
CA LEU A 115 -3.63 -0.98 6.27
C LEU A 115 -4.34 -1.70 7.42
N ILE A 116 -5.61 -2.07 7.22
CA ILE A 116 -6.46 -2.66 8.26
C ILE A 116 -7.06 -3.97 7.75
N ASN A 117 -6.73 -5.07 8.40
CA ASN A 117 -7.34 -6.37 8.19
C ASN A 117 -8.44 -6.64 9.25
N GLU A 118 -9.10 -7.81 9.18
CA GLU A 118 -10.17 -8.18 10.10
C GLU A 118 -9.72 -8.15 11.56
N GLN A 119 -8.52 -8.63 11.87
CA GLN A 119 -7.99 -8.67 13.25
C GLN A 119 -7.78 -7.26 13.85
N MET A 120 -7.60 -6.27 12.99
CA MET A 120 -7.35 -4.89 13.39
C MET A 120 -8.63 -4.04 13.46
N ARG A 121 -9.76 -4.56 12.94
CA ARG A 121 -11.04 -3.84 12.82
C ARG A 121 -11.49 -3.20 14.11
N THR A 122 -11.63 -3.99 15.16
CA THR A 122 -12.18 -3.56 16.46
C THR A 122 -11.33 -2.48 17.14
N ARG A 123 -10.05 -2.41 16.80
CA ARG A 123 -9.12 -1.41 17.33
C ARG A 123 -9.13 -0.12 16.52
N TRP A 124 -9.14 -0.23 15.19
CA TRP A 124 -8.83 0.90 14.31
C TRP A 124 -10.03 1.45 13.53
N LEU A 125 -11.04 0.65 13.18
CA LEU A 125 -12.28 1.15 12.56
C LEU A 125 -13.31 1.52 13.61
N THR A 126 -12.91 2.39 14.53
CA THR A 126 -13.74 2.99 15.58
C THR A 126 -13.47 4.49 15.64
N PRO A 127 -14.41 5.32 16.11
CA PRO A 127 -14.17 6.77 16.23
C PRO A 127 -12.87 7.11 16.99
N ALA A 128 -12.62 6.42 18.12
CA ALA A 128 -11.40 6.62 18.90
C ALA A 128 -10.13 6.17 18.15
N GLY A 129 -10.18 5.01 17.47
CA GLY A 129 -9.07 4.51 16.68
C GLY A 129 -8.73 5.43 15.50
N LEU A 130 -9.73 5.95 14.80
CA LEU A 130 -9.55 6.90 13.69
C LEU A 130 -8.92 8.22 14.17
N LEU A 131 -9.35 8.74 15.32
CA LEU A 131 -8.75 9.95 15.92
C LEU A 131 -7.31 9.75 16.36
N GLU A 132 -6.99 8.58 16.94
CA GLU A 132 -5.61 8.25 17.29
C GLU A 132 -4.73 8.13 16.04
N MET A 133 -5.25 7.45 15.01
CA MET A 133 -4.53 7.24 13.75
C MET A 133 -4.13 8.54 13.07
N LYS A 134 -5.00 9.55 13.10
CA LYS A 134 -4.73 10.89 12.53
C LYS A 134 -3.46 11.53 13.06
N GLN A 135 -2.95 11.12 14.21
CA GLN A 135 -1.72 11.67 14.77
C GLN A 135 -0.47 11.22 13.99
N PHE A 136 -0.54 10.11 13.23
CA PHE A 136 0.60 9.56 12.51
C PHE A 136 0.31 9.14 11.07
N ALA A 137 -0.96 9.09 10.65
CA ALA A 137 -1.36 8.72 9.30
C ALA A 137 -2.34 9.75 8.70
N THR A 138 -2.43 9.78 7.38
CA THR A 138 -3.31 10.64 6.60
C THR A 138 -4.46 9.88 5.96
N GLY A 139 -4.44 8.54 6.05
CA GLY A 139 -5.48 7.70 5.47
C GLY A 139 -5.50 6.29 6.04
N ILE A 140 -6.55 5.58 5.68
CA ILE A 140 -6.76 4.17 5.99
C ILE A 140 -6.83 3.35 4.70
N GLY A 141 -6.28 2.11 4.75
CA GLY A 141 -6.42 1.10 3.71
C GLY A 141 -7.05 -0.16 4.28
N PRO A 142 -8.36 -0.22 4.47
CA PRO A 142 -9.02 -1.40 5.00
C PRO A 142 -9.22 -2.48 3.93
N ALA A 143 -9.30 -3.75 4.36
CA ALA A 143 -9.84 -4.79 3.48
C ALA A 143 -11.26 -4.37 3.04
N LYS A 144 -11.55 -4.48 1.74
CA LYS A 144 -12.82 -3.99 1.15
C LYS A 144 -14.06 -4.50 1.89
N ALA A 145 -14.04 -5.75 2.35
CA ALA A 145 -15.15 -6.35 3.10
C ALA A 145 -15.44 -5.71 4.46
N LEU A 146 -14.55 -4.86 4.97
CA LEU A 146 -14.71 -4.15 6.25
C LEU A 146 -15.44 -2.82 6.10
N LEU A 147 -15.70 -2.38 4.87
CA LEU A 147 -16.27 -1.07 4.60
C LEU A 147 -17.76 -1.13 4.31
N ASP A 148 -18.45 -0.20 4.92
CA ASP A 148 -19.77 0.29 4.57
C ASP A 148 -19.74 1.82 4.46
N LYS A 149 -20.87 2.42 4.12
CA LYS A 149 -21.01 3.87 3.95
C LYS A 149 -20.71 4.64 5.24
N ASP A 150 -21.05 4.06 6.37
CA ASP A 150 -20.82 4.70 7.68
C ASP A 150 -19.35 4.68 8.07
N ALA A 151 -18.62 3.60 7.81
CA ALA A 151 -17.17 3.51 8.05
C ALA A 151 -16.40 4.53 7.20
N VAL A 152 -16.76 4.68 5.91
CA VAL A 152 -16.16 5.69 5.03
C VAL A 152 -16.44 7.10 5.54
N ARG A 153 -17.71 7.39 5.89
CA ARG A 153 -18.11 8.70 6.44
C ARG A 153 -17.36 9.04 7.73
N GLN A 154 -17.20 8.08 8.64
CA GLN A 154 -16.47 8.28 9.91
C GLN A 154 -14.98 8.55 9.66
N ALA A 155 -14.35 7.85 8.71
CA ALA A 155 -12.96 8.09 8.32
C ALA A 155 -12.79 9.50 7.74
N HIS A 156 -13.67 9.91 6.83
CA HIS A 156 -13.66 11.28 6.27
C HIS A 156 -13.92 12.35 7.33
N ALA A 157 -14.85 12.11 8.26
CA ALA A 157 -15.10 13.03 9.38
C ALA A 157 -13.86 13.18 10.28
N ALA A 158 -13.04 12.14 10.42
CA ALA A 158 -11.75 12.21 11.10
C ALA A 158 -10.66 12.88 10.24
N GLY A 159 -10.93 13.21 8.98
CA GLY A 159 -9.96 13.79 8.03
C GLY A 159 -8.96 12.80 7.50
N LEU A 160 -9.35 11.53 7.36
CA LEU A 160 -8.55 10.44 6.80
C LEU A 160 -9.09 10.05 5.42
N SER A 161 -8.21 9.88 4.43
CA SER A 161 -8.58 9.27 3.15
C SER A 161 -8.81 7.77 3.29
N VAL A 162 -9.59 7.19 2.38
CA VAL A 162 -9.97 5.77 2.40
C VAL A 162 -9.56 5.11 1.08
N THR A 163 -8.64 4.14 1.16
CA THR A 163 -8.12 3.40 0.01
C THR A 163 -8.20 1.89 0.26
N PRO A 164 -9.35 1.24 0.03
CA PRO A 164 -9.52 -0.19 0.30
C PRO A 164 -8.73 -1.09 -0.64
N TYR A 165 -8.44 -2.33 -0.17
CA TYR A 165 -7.77 -3.39 -0.91
C TYR A 165 -8.56 -4.71 -0.82
N THR A 166 -8.44 -5.67 -1.70
CA THR A 166 -7.87 -5.64 -3.05
C THR A 166 -8.97 -6.05 -4.01
N PHE A 167 -9.18 -5.26 -5.05
CA PHE A 167 -10.19 -5.54 -6.08
C PHE A 167 -9.59 -6.42 -7.18
N ARG A 168 -10.27 -7.55 -7.47
CA ARG A 168 -9.78 -8.59 -8.40
C ARG A 168 -10.91 -9.17 -9.20
N SER A 169 -10.69 -9.37 -10.49
CA SER A 169 -11.66 -10.06 -11.35
C SER A 169 -11.96 -11.50 -10.92
N SER A 170 -11.05 -12.13 -10.18
CA SER A 170 -11.23 -13.47 -9.61
C SER A 170 -12.06 -13.50 -8.32
N ASN A 171 -12.37 -12.35 -7.72
CA ASN A 171 -13.15 -12.24 -6.47
C ASN A 171 -13.87 -10.89 -6.41
N THR A 172 -15.07 -10.84 -6.97
CA THR A 172 -15.92 -9.64 -7.07
C THR A 172 -17.07 -9.62 -6.06
N GLY A 173 -17.10 -10.59 -5.12
CA GLY A 173 -18.17 -10.69 -4.14
C GLY A 173 -19.54 -10.87 -4.82
N GLN A 174 -20.46 -9.94 -4.56
CA GLN A 174 -21.82 -9.95 -5.12
C GLN A 174 -21.93 -9.29 -6.49
N PHE A 175 -20.87 -8.66 -6.99
CA PHE A 175 -20.88 -7.93 -8.25
C PHE A 175 -20.56 -8.87 -9.44
N LYS A 176 -21.11 -8.57 -10.61
CA LYS A 176 -20.88 -9.36 -11.82
C LYS A 176 -19.45 -9.18 -12.35
N THR A 177 -18.89 -8.00 -12.16
CA THR A 177 -17.55 -7.66 -12.64
C THR A 177 -16.77 -6.85 -11.62
N VAL A 178 -15.43 -6.89 -11.69
CA VAL A 178 -14.56 -6.06 -10.84
C VAL A 178 -14.74 -4.57 -11.14
N LYS A 179 -15.13 -4.21 -12.37
CA LYS A 179 -15.44 -2.83 -12.74
C LYS A 179 -16.68 -2.31 -11.99
N GLU A 180 -17.76 -3.10 -11.95
CA GLU A 180 -18.95 -2.77 -11.16
C GLU A 180 -18.64 -2.66 -9.67
N GLU A 181 -17.86 -3.61 -9.13
CA GLU A 181 -17.42 -3.56 -7.73
C GLU A 181 -16.64 -2.28 -7.44
N MET A 182 -15.62 -1.97 -8.24
CA MET A 182 -14.84 -0.72 -8.08
C MET A 182 -15.72 0.52 -8.19
N GLY A 183 -16.65 0.57 -9.16
CA GLY A 183 -17.60 1.67 -9.30
C GLY A 183 -18.47 1.89 -8.07
N TYR A 184 -18.99 0.82 -7.49
CA TYR A 184 -19.78 0.90 -6.25
C TYR A 184 -18.97 1.51 -5.10
N TYR A 185 -17.72 1.07 -4.90
CA TYR A 185 -16.88 1.62 -3.82
C TYR A 185 -16.52 3.09 -4.07
N LEU A 186 -16.20 3.46 -5.31
CA LEU A 186 -15.82 4.84 -5.65
C LEU A 186 -17.03 5.80 -5.59
N TYR A 187 -18.14 5.43 -6.21
CA TYR A 187 -19.22 6.38 -6.47
C TYR A 187 -20.37 6.29 -5.46
N GLU A 188 -20.62 5.08 -4.90
CA GLU A 188 -21.70 4.90 -3.91
C GLU A 188 -21.20 4.98 -2.47
N LEU A 189 -20.06 4.33 -2.16
CA LEU A 189 -19.45 4.43 -0.84
C LEU A 189 -18.59 5.70 -0.67
N GLY A 190 -18.06 6.25 -1.77
CA GLY A 190 -17.30 7.48 -1.77
C GLY A 190 -15.85 7.32 -1.28
N VAL A 191 -15.21 6.17 -1.55
CA VAL A 191 -13.78 6.00 -1.22
C VAL A 191 -12.89 6.85 -2.14
N ASP A 192 -11.73 7.29 -1.66
CA ASP A 192 -10.86 8.22 -2.39
C ASP A 192 -10.01 7.55 -3.46
N ALA A 193 -9.67 6.29 -3.27
CA ALA A 193 -8.90 5.46 -4.19
C ALA A 193 -9.12 3.98 -3.87
N LEU A 194 -8.53 3.09 -4.63
CA LEU A 194 -8.57 1.66 -4.35
C LEU A 194 -7.36 0.91 -4.90
N PHE A 195 -7.05 -0.25 -4.32
CA PHE A 195 -6.05 -1.17 -4.84
C PHE A 195 -6.70 -2.23 -5.71
N THR A 196 -6.26 -2.35 -6.96
CA THR A 196 -6.76 -3.35 -7.89
C THR A 196 -5.62 -4.09 -8.59
N ASP A 197 -5.83 -5.40 -8.81
CA ASP A 197 -4.99 -6.21 -9.69
C ASP A 197 -5.37 -6.04 -11.18
N ASN A 198 -6.45 -5.29 -11.47
CA ASN A 198 -6.99 -5.06 -12.81
C ASN A 198 -7.08 -3.56 -13.12
N PRO A 199 -5.96 -2.83 -13.23
CA PRO A 199 -5.98 -1.38 -13.45
C PRO A 199 -6.53 -0.98 -14.82
N ASP A 200 -6.51 -1.88 -15.80
CA ASP A 200 -7.12 -1.74 -17.12
C ASP A 200 -8.66 -1.66 -17.06
N LEU A 201 -9.26 -2.24 -16.02
CA LEU A 201 -10.72 -2.24 -15.79
C LEU A 201 -11.18 -1.14 -14.82
N PHE A 202 -10.29 -0.23 -14.44
CA PHE A 202 -10.63 0.86 -13.51
C PHE A 202 -11.76 1.73 -14.12
N PRO A 203 -12.87 1.97 -13.40
CA PRO A 203 -13.95 2.83 -13.88
C PRO A 203 -13.45 4.28 -13.92
N ARG A 204 -13.59 4.94 -15.07
CA ARG A 204 -13.16 6.33 -15.29
C ARG A 204 -14.31 7.32 -15.23
N GLU A 205 -15.52 6.82 -15.27
CA GLU A 205 -16.78 7.57 -15.19
C GLU A 205 -17.79 6.77 -14.35
N PRO A 206 -18.69 7.45 -13.61
CA PRO A 206 -19.75 6.81 -12.83
C PRO A 206 -20.75 6.05 -13.72
#